data_5e745f89a9d0e452bbcdd966867f8d2e
#
_entry.id   5e745f89a9d0e452bbcdd966867f8d2e
#
_cell.length_a   1.000
_cell.length_b   1.000
_cell.length_c   1.000
_cell.angle_alpha   90.00
_cell.angle_beta   90.00
_cell.angle_gamma   90.00
#
_symmetry.space_group_name_H-M   'P 1'
#
loop_
_entity.id
_entity.type
_entity.pdbx_description
1 polymer ?
#
loop_
_entity_poly.entity_id
_entity_poly.type
_entity_poly.pdbx_seq_one_letter_code
_entity_poly.pdbx_strand_id
1 'polypeptide(L)'
;MTPDEIETHCMALKGTTRVIQWMGAHVYKVGGKVYAIYADQRDRVTVKCADVETAEFLIEIGVAERAPHLPRGGWVSLPAEMEPGDLEARLTTSYETVRDALPKAAREALG
;
A
#
# COMPACT_ATOMS: atom_id res chain seq x y z
N MET A 1 4.30 10.20 -7.54
CA MET A 1 3.50 9.53 -8.60
C MET A 1 2.14 10.18 -8.71
N THR A 2 1.63 10.29 -9.92
CA THR A 2 0.26 10.72 -10.16
C THR A 2 -0.71 9.60 -9.79
N PRO A 3 -2.02 9.90 -9.60
CA PRO A 3 -3.01 8.84 -9.38
C PRO A 3 -3.00 7.75 -10.45
N ASP A 4 -2.84 8.14 -11.72
CA ASP A 4 -2.80 7.20 -12.84
C ASP A 4 -1.55 6.31 -12.80
N GLU A 5 -0.42 6.87 -12.40
CA GLU A 5 0.82 6.10 -12.25
C GLU A 5 0.72 5.10 -11.11
N ILE A 6 0.12 5.50 -10.00
CA ILE A 6 -0.13 4.60 -8.87
C ILE A 6 -1.04 3.46 -9.30
N GLU A 7 -2.12 3.77 -10.00
CA GLU A 7 -3.04 2.74 -10.50
C GLU A 7 -2.34 1.78 -11.46
N THR A 8 -1.58 2.31 -12.41
CA THR A 8 -0.87 1.49 -13.37
C THR A 8 0.09 0.53 -12.68
N HIS A 9 0.85 1.03 -11.69
CA HIS A 9 1.78 0.18 -10.96
C HIS A 9 1.05 -0.91 -10.18
N CYS A 10 0.02 -0.55 -9.42
CA CYS A 10 -0.72 -1.50 -8.59
C CYS A 10 -1.45 -2.53 -9.43
N MET A 11 -2.13 -2.11 -10.50
CA MET A 11 -2.91 -3.03 -11.33
C MET A 11 -2.03 -3.98 -12.13
N ALA A 12 -0.74 -3.67 -12.30
CA ALA A 12 0.22 -4.59 -12.90
C ALA A 12 0.66 -5.70 -11.94
N LEU A 13 0.44 -5.53 -10.65
CA LEU A 13 0.76 -6.56 -9.64
C LEU A 13 -0.34 -7.62 -9.66
N LYS A 14 0.08 -8.87 -9.80
CA LYS A 14 -0.82 -10.00 -10.09
C LYS A 14 -1.91 -10.19 -9.03
N GLY A 15 -3.15 -10.26 -9.48
CA GLY A 15 -4.29 -10.48 -8.61
C GLY A 15 -4.79 -9.23 -7.91
N THR A 16 -4.26 -8.07 -8.26
CA THR A 16 -4.72 -6.80 -7.67
C THR A 16 -6.10 -6.44 -8.17
N THR A 17 -6.98 -6.05 -7.24
CA THR A 17 -8.27 -5.44 -7.53
C THR A 17 -8.31 -4.05 -6.90
N ARG A 18 -9.11 -3.17 -7.48
CA ARG A 18 -9.29 -1.81 -6.96
C ARG A 18 -10.75 -1.56 -6.63
N VAL A 19 -10.99 -0.94 -5.48
CA VAL A 19 -12.32 -0.52 -5.06
C VAL A 19 -12.22 0.95 -4.65
N ILE A 20 -13.23 1.75 -4.97
CA ILE A 20 -13.31 3.12 -4.47
C ILE A 20 -14.21 3.09 -3.23
N GLN A 21 -13.66 3.49 -2.08
CA GLN A 21 -14.36 3.46 -0.80
C GLN A 21 -14.00 4.73 0.00
N TRP A 22 -14.67 4.92 1.15
CA TRP A 22 -14.30 5.94 2.13
C TRP A 22 -14.05 7.32 1.51
N MET A 23 -15.11 7.92 0.95
CA MET A 23 -15.04 9.27 0.41
C MET A 23 -14.10 9.40 -0.81
N GLY A 24 -14.09 8.37 -1.64
CA GLY A 24 -13.35 8.41 -2.89
C GLY A 24 -11.93 7.88 -2.83
N ALA A 25 -11.52 7.26 -1.72
CA ALA A 25 -10.20 6.64 -1.64
C ALA A 25 -10.11 5.43 -2.57
N HIS A 26 -8.97 5.30 -3.26
CA HIS A 26 -8.68 4.16 -4.10
C HIS A 26 -8.03 3.08 -3.24
N VAL A 27 -8.71 1.96 -3.08
CA VAL A 27 -8.27 0.86 -2.23
C VAL A 27 -7.83 -0.31 -3.11
N TYR A 28 -6.55 -0.67 -3.01
CA TYR A 28 -5.97 -1.78 -3.77
C TYR A 28 -5.85 -3.00 -2.88
N LYS A 29 -6.33 -4.13 -3.39
CA LYS A 29 -6.41 -5.39 -2.63
C LYS A 29 -5.76 -6.53 -3.40
N VAL A 30 -5.27 -7.51 -2.67
CA VAL A 30 -4.83 -8.81 -3.19
C VAL A 30 -5.42 -9.89 -2.31
N GLY A 31 -6.10 -10.87 -2.92
CA GLY A 31 -6.78 -11.92 -2.18
C GLY A 31 -7.83 -11.39 -1.20
N GLY A 32 -8.47 -10.27 -1.53
CA GLY A 32 -9.46 -9.63 -0.67
C GLY A 32 -8.90 -8.80 0.47
N LYS A 33 -7.56 -8.69 0.58
CA LYS A 33 -6.89 -7.94 1.65
C LYS A 33 -6.29 -6.65 1.10
N VAL A 34 -6.49 -5.55 1.81
CA VAL A 34 -5.95 -4.23 1.44
C VAL A 34 -4.44 -4.25 1.54
N TYR A 35 -3.75 -3.69 0.53
CA TYR A 35 -2.31 -3.46 0.63
C TYR A 35 -1.91 -2.02 0.32
N ALA A 36 -2.79 -1.24 -0.31
CA ALA A 36 -2.50 0.19 -0.55
C ALA A 36 -3.81 0.97 -0.59
N ILE A 37 -3.75 2.21 -0.10
CA ILE A 37 -4.87 3.13 -0.13
C ILE A 37 -4.34 4.47 -0.62
N TYR A 38 -4.88 4.97 -1.75
CA TYR A 38 -4.54 6.29 -2.23
C TYR A 38 -5.68 7.24 -1.89
N ALA A 39 -5.38 8.26 -1.10
CA ALA A 39 -6.34 9.29 -0.70
C ALA A 39 -6.12 10.55 -1.55
N ASP A 40 -6.99 10.76 -2.53
CA ASP A 40 -6.92 11.86 -3.48
C ASP A 40 -6.82 13.23 -2.79
N GLN A 41 -7.70 13.46 -1.83
CA GLN A 41 -7.82 14.74 -1.13
C GLN A 41 -6.57 15.12 -0.34
N ARG A 42 -5.76 14.13 0.04
CA ARG A 42 -4.57 14.33 0.86
C ARG A 42 -3.29 14.12 0.07
N ASP A 43 -3.42 13.61 -1.15
CA ASP A 43 -2.29 13.22 -2.01
C ASP A 43 -1.29 12.32 -1.27
N ARG A 44 -1.81 11.34 -0.55
CA ARG A 44 -1.02 10.42 0.27
C ARG A 44 -1.39 8.97 -0.02
N VAL A 45 -0.41 8.10 0.16
CA VAL A 45 -0.56 6.67 -0.07
C VAL A 45 -0.28 5.94 1.23
N THR A 46 -1.20 5.10 1.67
CA THR A 46 -1.02 4.25 2.85
C THR A 46 -0.57 2.87 2.38
N VAL A 47 0.52 2.37 2.94
CA VAL A 47 1.09 1.07 2.61
C VAL A 47 1.54 0.35 3.87
N LYS A 48 1.71 -0.97 3.77
CA LYS A 48 2.22 -1.79 4.86
C LYS A 48 3.71 -2.06 4.65
N CYS A 49 4.52 -1.80 5.67
CA CYS A 49 5.93 -2.16 5.66
C CYS A 49 6.09 -3.65 5.95
N ALA A 50 7.25 -4.21 5.61
CA ALA A 50 7.53 -5.62 5.86
C ALA A 50 7.51 -5.97 7.35
N ASP A 51 7.87 -5.00 8.19
CA ASP A 51 7.85 -5.17 9.64
C ASP A 51 7.56 -3.83 10.34
N VAL A 52 7.22 -3.92 11.63
CA VAL A 52 6.86 -2.75 12.45
C VAL A 52 8.08 -1.85 12.66
N GLU A 53 9.27 -2.41 12.79
CA GLU A 53 10.49 -1.66 13.01
C GLU A 53 10.77 -0.73 11.83
N THR A 54 10.60 -1.20 10.61
CA THR A 54 10.76 -0.37 9.41
C THR A 54 9.76 0.78 9.40
N ALA A 55 8.49 0.49 9.75
CA ALA A 55 7.47 1.52 9.81
C ALA A 55 7.83 2.61 10.82
N GLU A 56 8.23 2.21 12.01
CA GLU A 56 8.61 3.15 13.07
C GLU A 56 9.83 3.98 12.67
N PHE A 57 10.81 3.35 12.02
CA PHE A 57 11.99 4.04 11.52
C PHE A 57 11.64 5.13 10.50
N LEU A 58 10.78 4.80 9.53
CA LEU A 58 10.35 5.77 8.51
C LEU A 58 9.60 6.95 9.12
N ILE A 59 8.80 6.70 10.14
CA ILE A 59 8.08 7.76 10.85
C ILE A 59 9.08 8.63 11.62
N GLU A 60 10.02 8.01 12.30
CA GLU A 60 11.01 8.71 13.12
C GLU A 60 11.88 9.65 12.29
N ILE A 61 12.33 9.20 11.10
CA ILE A 61 13.15 10.04 10.23
C ILE A 61 12.34 11.01 9.36
N GLY A 62 11.02 11.04 9.50
CA GLY A 62 10.16 12.01 8.81
C GLY A 62 9.81 11.66 7.37
N VAL A 63 10.15 10.48 6.90
CA VAL A 63 9.79 10.02 5.54
C VAL A 63 8.30 9.66 5.47
N ALA A 64 7.75 9.13 6.55
CA ALA A 64 6.37 8.68 6.61
C ALA A 64 5.66 9.26 7.83
N GLU A 65 4.33 9.19 7.80
CA GLU A 65 3.48 9.51 8.95
C GLU A 65 2.69 8.27 9.36
N ARG A 66 2.12 8.30 10.55
CA ARG A 66 1.24 7.21 11.00
C ARG A 66 0.01 7.15 10.10
N ALA A 67 -0.41 5.95 9.75
CA ALA A 67 -1.62 5.75 8.97
C ALA A 67 -2.84 6.07 9.85
N PRO A 68 -3.74 6.98 9.44
CA PRO A 68 -4.81 7.47 10.29
C PRO A 68 -5.77 6.42 10.84
N HIS A 69 -6.06 5.38 10.03
CA HIS A 69 -7.05 4.37 10.40
C HIS A 69 -6.46 2.97 10.57
N LEU A 70 -5.12 2.85 10.48
CA LEU A 70 -4.43 1.58 10.56
C LEU A 70 -3.19 1.74 11.45
N PRO A 71 -3.38 1.99 12.77
CA PRO A 71 -2.26 2.32 13.65
C PRO A 71 -1.36 1.15 14.02
N ARG A 72 -1.75 -0.08 13.67
CA ARG A 72 -1.01 -1.29 14.02
C ARG A 72 -0.58 -2.04 12.76
N GLY A 73 0.43 -2.91 12.91
CA GLY A 73 0.83 -3.83 11.85
C GLY A 73 1.74 -3.25 10.78
N GLY A 74 2.42 -2.17 11.09
CA GLY A 74 3.43 -1.63 10.17
C GLY A 74 2.89 -0.76 9.04
N TRP A 75 1.67 -0.25 9.17
CA TRP A 75 1.09 0.66 8.18
C TRP A 75 1.66 2.07 8.33
N VAL A 76 1.97 2.71 7.19
CA VAL A 76 2.45 4.09 7.16
C VAL A 76 1.78 4.87 6.04
N SER A 77 1.74 6.19 6.19
CA SER A 77 1.24 7.11 5.17
C SER A 77 2.44 7.83 4.54
N LEU A 78 2.52 7.78 3.22
CA LEU A 78 3.61 8.37 2.45
C LEU A 78 3.08 9.46 1.51
N PRO A 79 3.86 10.53 1.24
CA PRO A 79 3.43 11.52 0.25
C PRO A 79 3.50 10.91 -1.15
N ALA A 80 2.45 11.12 -1.95
CA ALA A 80 2.42 10.60 -3.32
C ALA A 80 3.50 11.24 -4.20
N GLU A 81 3.98 12.40 -3.81
CA GLU A 81 5.01 13.17 -4.53
C GLU A 81 6.45 12.73 -4.22
N MET A 82 6.63 11.77 -3.31
CA MET A 82 7.98 11.27 -3.02
C MET A 82 8.62 10.68 -4.29
N GLU A 83 9.92 10.38 -4.24
CA GLU A 83 10.63 9.86 -5.41
C GLU A 83 9.89 8.61 -5.96
N PRO A 84 9.54 8.60 -7.28
CA PRO A 84 8.69 7.54 -7.83
C PRO A 84 9.23 6.11 -7.65
N GLY A 85 10.52 5.91 -7.83
CA GLY A 85 11.13 4.59 -7.63
C GLY A 85 10.99 4.09 -6.20
N ASP A 86 11.14 5.01 -5.22
CA ASP A 86 10.98 4.66 -3.82
C ASP A 86 9.53 4.33 -3.50
N LEU A 87 8.58 5.07 -4.05
CA LEU A 87 7.16 4.81 -3.83
C LEU A 87 6.75 3.48 -4.48
N GLU A 88 7.21 3.22 -5.70
CA GLU A 88 6.97 1.94 -6.37
C GLU A 88 7.48 0.77 -5.53
N ALA A 89 8.68 0.89 -4.97
CA ALA A 89 9.26 -0.14 -4.11
C ALA A 89 8.39 -0.36 -2.87
N ARG A 90 7.87 0.72 -2.27
CA ARG A 90 6.99 0.61 -1.09
C ARG A 90 5.65 -0.05 -1.44
N LEU A 91 5.08 0.29 -2.58
CA LEU A 91 3.85 -0.34 -3.06
C LEU A 91 4.04 -1.83 -3.30
N THR A 92 5.14 -2.20 -3.97
CA THR A 92 5.45 -3.61 -4.25
C THR A 92 5.71 -4.38 -2.97
N THR A 93 6.48 -3.82 -2.02
CA THR A 93 6.73 -4.46 -0.73
C THR A 93 5.44 -4.68 0.04
N SER A 94 4.54 -3.70 0.03
CA SER A 94 3.24 -3.82 0.70
C SER A 94 2.42 -4.95 0.07
N TYR A 95 2.35 -4.99 -1.25
CA TYR A 95 1.68 -6.05 -1.99
C TYR A 95 2.23 -7.43 -1.60
N GLU A 96 3.55 -7.60 -1.65
CA GLU A 96 4.19 -8.87 -1.33
C GLU A 96 3.96 -9.28 0.12
N THR A 97 4.05 -8.33 1.05
CA THR A 97 3.83 -8.59 2.47
C THR A 97 2.41 -9.11 2.73
N VAL A 98 1.41 -8.49 2.12
CA VAL A 98 0.01 -8.91 2.28
C VAL A 98 -0.24 -10.22 1.57
N ARG A 99 0.26 -10.37 0.33
CA ARG A 99 0.11 -11.61 -0.44
C ARG A 99 0.72 -12.81 0.28
N ASP A 100 1.93 -12.65 0.82
CA ASP A 100 2.65 -13.74 1.47
C ASP A 100 1.99 -14.18 2.79
N ALA A 101 1.18 -13.31 3.39
CA ALA A 101 0.42 -13.62 4.59
C ALA A 101 -0.91 -14.31 4.29
N LEU A 102 -1.31 -14.41 3.02
CA LEU A 102 -2.55 -15.10 2.64
C LEU A 102 -2.42 -16.61 2.87
N PRO A 103 -3.55 -17.32 3.14
CA PRO A 103 -3.53 -18.77 3.16
C PRO A 103 -3.02 -19.33 1.83
N LYS A 104 -2.40 -20.50 1.87
CA LYS A 104 -1.79 -21.12 0.69
C LYS A 104 -2.78 -21.23 -0.47
N ALA A 105 -4.01 -21.68 -0.20
CA ALA A 105 -5.03 -21.82 -1.24
C ALA A 105 -5.35 -20.49 -1.92
N ALA A 106 -5.43 -19.40 -1.14
CA ALA A 106 -5.70 -18.08 -1.69
C ALA A 106 -4.53 -17.58 -2.55
N ARG A 107 -3.28 -17.85 -2.13
CA ARG A 107 -2.10 -17.49 -2.93
C ARG A 107 -2.05 -18.26 -4.24
N GLU A 108 -2.35 -19.54 -4.20
CA GLU A 108 -2.37 -20.39 -5.39
C GLU A 108 -3.45 -19.95 -6.38
N ALA A 109 -4.58 -19.46 -5.89
CA ALA A 109 -5.67 -18.98 -6.72
C ALA A 109 -5.29 -17.71 -7.49
N LEU A 110 -4.28 -16.99 -7.06
CA LEU A 110 -3.78 -15.82 -7.79
C LEU A 110 -2.96 -16.22 -9.03
N GLY A 111 -2.59 -17.46 -9.09
CA GLY A 111 -1.79 -18.01 -10.18
C GLY A 111 -0.31 -18.03 -9.86
#